data_a4f34b94d1dfb8467248ef5a159aece1
#
_entry.id   a4f34b94d1dfb8467248ef5a159aece1
#
_cell.length_a   1.000
_cell.length_b   1.000
_cell.length_c   1.000
_cell.angle_alpha   90.00
_cell.angle_beta   90.00
_cell.angle_gamma   90.00
#
_symmetry.space_group_name_H-M   'P 1'
#
loop_
_entity.id
_entity.type
_entity.pdbx_description
1 polymer ?
#
loop_
_entity_poly.entity_id
_entity_poly.type
_entity_poly.pdbx_seq_one_letter_code
_entity_poly.pdbx_strand_id
1 'polypeptide(L)'
;KVPGSTSGDADSLFQEGIRIPVIRIRERDQLIPSVLDLLLDNTRVPQEREGDLTAQMSANLIGVQRIQEAYRRYGDDLEACMKELVAYSERRVRAVVATLPDGEYSYTDYVDGCGDKYPDPLPIRVKITVAGDSLTFDFTGTAQQIKAPINVPYPCTKAAVFFSVKALMGDDIPANEGINRAVNIIAPKGCIVNPTEPSPIGAQIDCCQRIPDAIFGALAPIFPDTAVTAGNGACTTTILAGEGAIGTDSVFIFHEVIAGGGGASRIFDGLSGVQVNMTNTSNMPIEATEMEFTKILARKYELKEDTGGAGQFRGGL
;
A
#
# COMPACT_ATOMS: atom_id res chain seq x y z
N LYS A 1 -4.63 -4.95 22.48
CA LYS A 1 -4.76 -4.72 21.06
C LYS A 1 -6.19 -4.93 20.62
N VAL A 2 -6.78 -4.02 19.84
CA VAL A 2 -8.14 -4.17 19.32
C VAL A 2 -8.21 -5.28 18.26
N PRO A 3 -9.37 -5.92 18.05
CA PRO A 3 -9.57 -6.83 16.93
C PRO A 3 -9.21 -6.16 15.59
N GLY A 4 -8.61 -6.92 14.66
CA GLY A 4 -8.16 -6.41 13.37
C GLY A 4 -6.90 -5.55 13.41
N SER A 5 -6.37 -5.27 14.61
CA SER A 5 -5.12 -4.53 14.81
C SER A 5 -5.10 -3.06 14.35
N THR A 6 -6.20 -2.53 13.86
CA THR A 6 -6.32 -1.13 13.46
C THR A 6 -7.15 -0.39 14.52
N SER A 7 -6.49 0.40 15.36
CA SER A 7 -7.14 1.22 16.39
C SER A 7 -7.17 2.67 15.94
N GLY A 8 -8.35 3.24 15.80
CA GLY A 8 -8.51 4.68 15.50
C GLY A 8 -7.97 5.60 16.60
N ASP A 9 -7.85 5.08 17.83
CA ASP A 9 -7.47 5.86 19.02
C ASP A 9 -6.00 5.72 19.41
N ALA A 10 -5.20 4.93 18.66
CA ALA A 10 -3.79 4.76 18.95
C ALA A 10 -3.04 6.09 18.80
N ASP A 11 -2.34 6.51 19.85
CA ASP A 11 -1.48 7.70 19.85
C ASP A 11 0.02 7.36 19.84
N SER A 12 0.34 6.07 19.90
CA SER A 12 1.70 5.54 19.91
C SER A 12 1.77 4.15 19.31
N LEU A 13 2.87 3.85 18.62
CA LEU A 13 3.19 2.54 18.07
C LEU A 13 3.10 1.39 19.09
N PHE A 14 3.36 1.68 20.38
CA PHE A 14 3.27 0.68 21.45
C PHE A 14 1.84 0.18 21.70
N GLN A 15 0.82 0.96 21.32
CA GLN A 15 -0.59 0.56 21.45
C GLN A 15 -1.04 -0.32 20.27
N GLU A 16 -0.31 -0.32 19.18
CA GLU A 16 -0.69 -1.04 17.95
C GLU A 16 -0.27 -2.52 17.97
N GLY A 17 0.62 -2.90 18.84
CA GLY A 17 1.01 -4.30 19.02
C GLY A 17 2.40 -4.51 19.59
N ILE A 18 2.82 -5.77 19.62
CA ILE A 18 4.17 -6.18 20.01
C ILE A 18 5.17 -5.69 18.96
N ARG A 19 6.25 -5.09 19.41
CA ARG A 19 7.40 -4.76 18.57
C ARG A 19 8.37 -5.93 18.57
N ILE A 20 8.44 -6.66 17.48
CA ILE A 20 9.32 -7.81 17.33
C ILE A 20 10.58 -7.35 16.60
N PRO A 21 11.78 -7.46 17.23
CA PRO A 21 13.04 -7.19 16.54
C PRO A 21 13.28 -8.25 15.45
N VAL A 22 14.35 -8.07 14.66
CA VAL A 22 14.77 -9.11 13.73
C VAL A 22 15.21 -10.34 14.52
N ILE A 23 14.37 -11.36 14.55
CA ILE A 23 14.60 -12.63 15.20
C ILE A 23 14.51 -13.78 14.19
N ARG A 24 15.22 -14.85 14.49
CA ARG A 24 15.20 -16.05 13.63
C ARG A 24 14.05 -16.94 14.04
N ILE A 25 13.10 -17.21 13.13
CA ILE A 25 11.97 -18.12 13.34
C ILE A 25 12.31 -19.58 12.98
N ARG A 26 13.29 -19.79 12.07
CA ARG A 26 13.81 -21.11 11.69
C ARG A 26 15.32 -21.12 11.74
N GLU A 27 15.88 -22.24 12.14
CA GLU A 27 17.30 -22.50 12.11
C GLU A 27 17.54 -23.92 11.60
N ARG A 28 18.44 -24.10 10.61
CA ARG A 28 18.73 -25.40 9.99
C ARG A 28 17.47 -26.18 9.60
N ASP A 29 16.54 -25.51 8.95
CA ASP A 29 15.23 -26.04 8.53
C ASP A 29 14.29 -26.49 9.66
N GLN A 30 14.60 -26.23 10.90
CA GLN A 30 13.74 -26.48 12.06
C GLN A 30 13.10 -25.16 12.55
N LEU A 31 11.82 -25.20 12.86
CA LEU A 31 11.16 -24.11 13.60
C LEU A 31 11.77 -23.98 14.98
N ILE A 32 11.84 -22.74 15.47
CA ILE A 32 12.18 -22.45 16.87
C ILE A 32 10.84 -22.33 17.63
N PRO A 33 10.42 -23.36 18.40
CA PRO A 33 9.10 -23.42 19.00
C PRO A 33 8.78 -22.20 19.87
N SER A 34 9.70 -21.78 20.71
CA SER A 34 9.50 -20.63 21.62
C SER A 34 9.26 -19.30 20.89
N VAL A 35 9.76 -19.15 19.66
CA VAL A 35 9.48 -17.97 18.83
C VAL A 35 8.10 -18.08 18.20
N LEU A 36 7.72 -19.25 17.73
CA LEU A 36 6.39 -19.48 17.20
C LEU A 36 5.33 -19.28 18.29
N ASP A 37 5.51 -19.88 19.46
CA ASP A 37 4.64 -19.73 20.62
C ASP A 37 4.48 -18.25 20.99
N LEU A 38 5.58 -17.49 21.06
CA LEU A 38 5.54 -16.04 21.32
C LEU A 38 4.64 -15.30 20.31
N LEU A 39 4.68 -15.66 19.05
CA LEU A 39 3.86 -15.03 18.01
C LEU A 39 2.39 -15.42 18.15
N LEU A 40 2.11 -16.70 18.36
CA LEU A 40 0.75 -17.24 18.43
C LEU A 40 0.02 -16.81 19.71
N ASP A 41 0.68 -16.81 20.87
CA ASP A 41 0.09 -16.37 22.15
C ASP A 41 -0.31 -14.89 22.15
N ASN A 42 0.27 -14.10 21.24
CA ASN A 42 -0.05 -12.67 21.09
C ASN A 42 -1.05 -12.36 19.99
N THR A 43 -1.76 -13.37 19.47
CA THR A 43 -2.83 -13.20 18.48
C THR A 43 -4.15 -13.77 18.99
N ARG A 44 -5.29 -13.24 18.50
CA ARG A 44 -6.62 -13.71 18.85
C ARG A 44 -7.06 -14.93 18.06
N VAL A 45 -6.47 -15.13 16.88
CA VAL A 45 -6.78 -16.20 15.92
C VAL A 45 -5.50 -16.96 15.59
N PRO A 46 -4.96 -17.75 16.54
CA PRO A 46 -3.64 -18.38 16.40
C PRO A 46 -3.56 -19.36 15.22
N GLN A 47 -4.65 -20.12 14.93
CA GLN A 47 -4.64 -21.07 13.80
C GLN A 47 -4.48 -20.40 12.45
N GLU A 48 -5.21 -19.30 12.21
CA GLU A 48 -5.08 -18.52 10.97
C GLU A 48 -3.65 -17.94 10.87
N ARG A 49 -3.14 -17.42 11.96
CA ARG A 49 -1.78 -16.83 11.99
C ARG A 49 -0.68 -17.85 11.76
N GLU A 50 -0.84 -19.05 12.29
CA GLU A 50 0.08 -20.16 12.01
C GLU A 50 0.04 -20.54 10.52
N GLY A 51 -1.15 -20.56 9.92
CA GLY A 51 -1.33 -20.77 8.48
C GLY A 51 -0.60 -19.72 7.65
N ASP A 52 -0.75 -18.44 7.98
CA ASP A 52 -0.08 -17.31 7.32
C ASP A 52 1.46 -17.41 7.42
N LEU A 53 1.98 -17.68 8.62
CA LEU A 53 3.41 -17.83 8.84
C LEU A 53 3.98 -19.02 8.06
N THR A 54 3.24 -20.13 8.02
CA THR A 54 3.61 -21.32 7.25
C THR A 54 3.64 -21.03 5.76
N ALA A 55 2.65 -20.30 5.23
CA ALA A 55 2.62 -19.88 3.83
C ALA A 55 3.81 -18.98 3.49
N GLN A 56 4.15 -18.00 4.33
CA GLN A 56 5.31 -17.11 4.14
C GLN A 56 6.63 -17.90 4.13
N MET A 57 6.80 -18.83 5.07
CA MET A 57 7.99 -19.67 5.12
C MET A 57 8.10 -20.59 3.89
N SER A 58 6.98 -21.16 3.44
CA SER A 58 6.93 -21.99 2.24
C SER A 58 7.27 -21.20 0.98
N ALA A 59 6.77 -19.97 0.86
CA ALA A 59 7.12 -19.08 -0.24
C ALA A 59 8.64 -18.80 -0.31
N ASN A 60 9.27 -18.57 0.85
CA ASN A 60 10.73 -18.39 0.93
C ASN A 60 11.49 -19.64 0.47
N LEU A 61 11.05 -20.84 0.88
CA LEU A 61 11.68 -22.10 0.45
C LEU A 61 11.57 -22.31 -1.06
N ILE A 62 10.39 -22.06 -1.64
CA ILE A 62 10.18 -22.12 -3.09
C ILE A 62 11.07 -21.09 -3.80
N GLY A 63 11.18 -19.87 -3.27
CA GLY A 63 12.07 -18.84 -3.80
C GLY A 63 13.54 -19.30 -3.85
N VAL A 64 14.04 -19.91 -2.77
CA VAL A 64 15.40 -20.48 -2.72
C VAL A 64 15.57 -21.57 -3.78
N GLN A 65 14.61 -22.48 -3.91
CA GLN A 65 14.66 -23.55 -4.92
C GLN A 65 14.73 -22.99 -6.35
N ARG A 66 13.88 -21.98 -6.66
CA ARG A 66 13.86 -21.34 -8.00
C ARG A 66 15.17 -20.62 -8.31
N ILE A 67 15.77 -19.94 -7.35
CA ILE A 67 17.08 -19.32 -7.54
C ILE A 67 18.17 -20.38 -7.76
N GLN A 68 18.15 -21.47 -7.00
CA GLN A 68 19.10 -22.57 -7.20
C GLN A 68 18.94 -23.26 -8.57
N GLU A 69 17.70 -23.42 -9.06
CA GLU A 69 17.42 -23.92 -10.41
C GLU A 69 17.97 -22.97 -11.47
N ALA A 70 17.79 -21.66 -11.28
CA ALA A 70 18.33 -20.64 -12.17
C ALA A 70 19.88 -20.69 -12.21
N TYR A 71 20.53 -20.81 -11.05
CA TYR A 71 22.00 -20.98 -11.00
C TYR A 71 22.46 -22.25 -11.71
N ARG A 72 21.76 -23.38 -11.54
CA ARG A 72 22.09 -24.62 -12.26
C ARG A 72 21.96 -24.50 -13.78
N ARG A 73 20.99 -23.67 -14.24
CA ARG A 73 20.71 -23.47 -15.67
C ARG A 73 21.63 -22.45 -16.32
N TYR A 74 21.95 -21.35 -15.64
CA TYR A 74 22.65 -20.20 -16.22
C TYR A 74 24.08 -20.02 -15.68
N GLY A 75 24.45 -20.72 -14.60
CA GLY A 75 25.77 -20.61 -14.00
C GLY A 75 26.15 -19.21 -13.60
N ASP A 76 27.38 -18.82 -13.83
CA ASP A 76 27.94 -17.52 -13.49
C ASP A 76 27.30 -16.36 -14.28
N ASP A 77 26.65 -16.63 -15.41
CA ASP A 77 25.96 -15.62 -16.20
C ASP A 77 24.71 -15.07 -15.49
N LEU A 78 24.13 -15.81 -14.52
CA LEU A 78 22.93 -15.40 -13.82
C LEU A 78 23.09 -14.03 -13.16
N GLU A 79 24.18 -13.81 -12.42
CA GLU A 79 24.42 -12.52 -11.77
C GLU A 79 24.56 -11.37 -12.77
N ALA A 80 25.26 -11.62 -13.88
CA ALA A 80 25.41 -10.63 -14.93
C ALA A 80 24.05 -10.27 -15.55
N CYS A 81 23.20 -11.27 -15.82
CA CYS A 81 21.84 -11.09 -16.34
C CYS A 81 20.96 -10.32 -15.34
N MET A 82 21.03 -10.64 -14.05
CA MET A 82 20.25 -9.93 -13.01
C MET A 82 20.66 -8.44 -12.92
N LYS A 83 21.97 -8.16 -12.95
CA LYS A 83 22.50 -6.78 -12.96
C LYS A 83 22.06 -6.02 -14.20
N GLU A 84 22.14 -6.68 -15.37
CA GLU A 84 21.73 -6.08 -16.64
C GLU A 84 20.22 -5.83 -16.69
N LEU A 85 19.38 -6.70 -16.14
CA LEU A 85 17.93 -6.49 -16.06
C LEU A 85 17.60 -5.25 -15.23
N VAL A 86 18.29 -5.02 -14.11
CA VAL A 86 18.14 -3.81 -13.30
C VAL A 86 18.60 -2.57 -14.07
N ALA A 87 19.76 -2.63 -14.71
CA ALA A 87 20.28 -1.53 -15.54
C ALA A 87 19.37 -1.25 -16.75
N TYR A 88 18.79 -2.28 -17.35
CA TYR A 88 17.81 -2.14 -18.44
C TYR A 88 16.58 -1.35 -17.97
N SER A 89 15.98 -1.71 -16.83
CA SER A 89 14.83 -0.98 -16.29
C SER A 89 15.17 0.49 -15.99
N GLU A 90 16.36 0.76 -15.42
CA GLU A 90 16.83 2.13 -15.19
C GLU A 90 16.92 2.92 -16.51
N ARG A 91 17.60 2.37 -17.54
CA ARG A 91 17.72 3.04 -18.86
C ARG A 91 16.35 3.29 -19.49
N ARG A 92 15.41 2.38 -19.34
CA ARG A 92 14.06 2.54 -19.88
C ARG A 92 13.31 3.68 -19.20
N VAL A 93 13.34 3.75 -17.87
CA VAL A 93 12.72 4.86 -17.11
C VAL A 93 13.38 6.17 -17.48
N ARG A 94 14.71 6.26 -17.48
CA ARG A 94 15.43 7.48 -17.87
C ARG A 94 15.09 7.93 -19.30
N ALA A 95 14.97 6.99 -20.24
CA ALA A 95 14.58 7.30 -21.60
C ALA A 95 13.17 7.92 -21.69
N VAL A 96 12.20 7.43 -20.90
CA VAL A 96 10.88 8.04 -20.83
C VAL A 96 10.95 9.41 -20.18
N VAL A 97 11.63 9.55 -19.04
CA VAL A 97 11.78 10.83 -18.33
C VAL A 97 12.43 11.89 -19.24
N ALA A 98 13.45 11.53 -20.01
CA ALA A 98 14.12 12.44 -20.95
C ALA A 98 13.20 12.98 -22.08
N THR A 99 12.02 12.39 -22.29
CA THR A 99 11.02 12.91 -23.23
C THR A 99 10.06 13.92 -22.60
N LEU A 100 10.08 14.04 -21.27
CA LEU A 100 9.20 14.94 -20.55
C LEU A 100 9.77 16.37 -20.56
N PRO A 101 8.92 17.39 -20.51
CA PRO A 101 9.40 18.77 -20.33
C PRO A 101 10.09 18.95 -18.99
N ASP A 102 11.31 19.51 -18.99
CA ASP A 102 11.96 19.94 -17.77
C ASP A 102 11.11 20.98 -17.05
N GLY A 103 11.06 20.91 -15.72
CA GLY A 103 10.28 21.85 -14.94
C GLY A 103 9.93 21.37 -13.53
N GLU A 104 9.17 22.21 -12.84
CA GLU A 104 8.64 21.92 -11.52
C GLU A 104 7.11 21.79 -11.58
N TYR A 105 6.59 20.70 -11.05
CA TYR A 105 5.18 20.36 -11.02
C TYR A 105 4.76 20.13 -9.58
N SER A 106 3.73 20.81 -9.12
CA SER A 106 3.33 20.74 -7.72
C SER A 106 1.85 20.48 -7.56
N TYR A 107 1.51 19.72 -6.52
CA TYR A 107 0.14 19.48 -6.14
C TYR A 107 0.03 19.34 -4.62
N THR A 108 -1.15 19.63 -4.09
CA THR A 108 -1.46 19.41 -2.68
C THR A 108 -2.76 18.64 -2.61
N ASP A 109 -2.72 17.47 -2.03
CA ASP A 109 -3.88 16.68 -1.67
C ASP A 109 -4.05 16.67 -0.15
N TYR A 110 -5.18 16.18 0.34
CA TYR A 110 -5.51 16.23 1.76
C TYR A 110 -6.00 14.87 2.23
N VAL A 111 -5.59 14.51 3.43
CA VAL A 111 -6.30 13.54 4.24
C VAL A 111 -7.31 14.34 5.09
N ASP A 112 -8.56 13.90 5.11
CA ASP A 112 -9.55 14.45 6.04
C ASP A 112 -9.01 14.32 7.47
N GLY A 113 -9.48 15.13 8.38
CA GLY A 113 -8.99 15.09 9.75
C GLY A 113 -9.07 13.70 10.38
N CYS A 114 -8.53 13.54 11.56
CA CYS A 114 -8.54 12.29 12.32
C CYS A 114 -9.30 12.45 13.63
N GLY A 115 -10.63 12.38 13.57
CA GLY A 115 -11.53 12.55 14.71
C GLY A 115 -11.47 13.95 15.34
N ASP A 116 -12.06 14.09 16.51
CA ASP A 116 -12.16 15.38 17.21
C ASP A 116 -10.81 15.99 17.59
N LYS A 117 -9.79 15.16 17.74
CA LYS A 117 -8.44 15.60 18.11
C LYS A 117 -7.71 16.31 16.98
N TYR A 118 -7.99 15.93 15.75
CA TYR A 118 -7.41 16.50 14.52
C TYR A 118 -8.52 16.70 13.49
N PRO A 119 -9.40 17.69 13.67
CA PRO A 119 -10.58 17.90 12.82
C PRO A 119 -10.23 18.51 11.45
N ASP A 120 -9.08 19.17 11.35
CA ASP A 120 -8.70 19.87 10.13
C ASP A 120 -8.03 18.94 9.12
N PRO A 121 -8.25 19.15 7.80
CA PRO A 121 -7.58 18.41 6.76
C PRO A 121 -6.07 18.55 6.83
N LEU A 122 -5.37 17.43 6.64
CA LEU A 122 -3.92 17.34 6.70
C LEU A 122 -3.32 17.34 5.28
N PRO A 123 -2.55 18.37 4.89
CA PRO A 123 -2.01 18.48 3.56
C PRO A 123 -0.89 17.46 3.31
N ILE A 124 -0.97 16.77 2.17
CA ILE A 124 0.14 16.04 1.54
C ILE A 124 0.58 16.86 0.33
N ARG A 125 1.75 17.45 0.42
CA ARG A 125 2.32 18.27 -0.64
C ARG A 125 3.40 17.51 -1.36
N VAL A 126 3.41 17.58 -2.68
CA VAL A 126 4.50 17.09 -3.51
C VAL A 126 4.89 18.16 -4.52
N LYS A 127 6.19 18.37 -4.63
CA LYS A 127 6.82 19.09 -5.73
C LYS A 127 7.69 18.11 -6.50
N ILE A 128 7.44 17.97 -7.79
CA ILE A 128 8.17 17.06 -8.67
C ILE A 128 9.00 17.89 -9.62
N THR A 129 10.31 17.67 -9.58
CA THR A 129 11.24 18.29 -10.50
C THR A 129 11.64 17.28 -11.57
N VAL A 130 11.37 17.59 -12.83
CA VAL A 130 11.88 16.89 -14.01
C VAL A 130 13.13 17.61 -14.46
N ALA A 131 14.27 16.92 -14.49
CA ALA A 131 15.56 17.48 -14.89
C ALA A 131 16.34 16.46 -15.73
N GLY A 132 16.36 16.66 -17.05
CA GLY A 132 16.98 15.75 -17.99
C GLY A 132 16.34 14.35 -17.92
N ASP A 133 17.02 13.37 -17.38
CA ASP A 133 16.58 11.97 -17.28
C ASP A 133 16.23 11.53 -15.86
N SER A 134 16.05 12.48 -14.94
CA SER A 134 15.81 12.19 -13.52
C SER A 134 14.58 12.91 -12.95
N LEU A 135 13.97 12.28 -11.93
CA LEU A 135 12.84 12.81 -11.19
C LEU A 135 13.19 13.01 -9.72
N THR A 136 12.83 14.16 -9.18
CA THR A 136 12.90 14.41 -7.74
C THR A 136 11.52 14.70 -7.19
N PHE A 137 11.08 13.90 -6.21
CA PHE A 137 9.83 14.05 -5.49
C PHE A 137 10.12 14.67 -4.12
N ASP A 138 9.73 15.91 -3.92
CA ASP A 138 9.96 16.66 -2.69
C ASP A 138 8.63 16.86 -1.94
N PHE A 139 8.50 16.24 -0.77
CA PHE A 139 7.34 16.32 0.12
C PHE A 139 7.47 17.43 1.18
N THR A 140 8.40 18.35 1.04
CA THR A 140 8.56 19.50 1.95
C THR A 140 7.27 20.33 2.00
N GLY A 141 6.81 20.62 3.21
CA GLY A 141 5.54 21.33 3.45
C GLY A 141 4.32 20.42 3.62
N THR A 142 4.49 19.09 3.55
CA THR A 142 3.51 18.11 4.03
C THR A 142 3.29 18.27 5.53
N ALA A 143 2.07 17.97 6.02
CA ALA A 143 1.71 18.06 7.42
C ALA A 143 2.71 17.37 8.35
N GLN A 144 2.89 17.89 9.55
CA GLN A 144 3.67 17.25 10.60
C GLN A 144 3.01 15.93 11.02
N GLN A 145 3.80 14.97 11.49
CA GLN A 145 3.29 13.75 12.08
C GLN A 145 2.33 14.04 13.23
N ILE A 146 1.32 13.21 13.39
CA ILE A 146 0.31 13.38 14.43
C ILE A 146 0.22 12.15 15.36
N LYS A 147 -0.37 12.33 16.53
CA LYS A 147 -0.66 11.24 17.47
C LYS A 147 -1.99 10.58 17.11
N ALA A 148 -2.06 10.06 15.87
CA ALA A 148 -3.14 9.25 15.32
C ALA A 148 -2.56 8.26 14.32
N PRO A 149 -3.18 7.09 14.07
CA PRO A 149 -2.55 5.94 13.42
C PRO A 149 -2.39 6.06 11.90
N ILE A 150 -2.53 7.24 11.32
CA ILE A 150 -2.49 7.48 9.87
C ILE A 150 -1.12 7.91 9.32
N ASN A 151 -0.07 7.99 10.17
CA ASN A 151 1.27 8.33 9.70
C ASN A 151 1.84 7.22 8.80
N VAL A 152 2.48 7.61 7.70
CA VAL A 152 3.01 6.68 6.69
C VAL A 152 4.51 6.48 6.89
N PRO A 153 4.98 5.28 7.24
CA PRO A 153 6.42 4.99 7.31
C PRO A 153 7.11 5.28 5.98
N TYR A 154 8.34 5.79 6.04
CA TYR A 154 9.09 6.16 4.85
C TYR A 154 9.19 5.06 3.76
N PRO A 155 9.36 3.75 4.09
CA PRO A 155 9.31 2.70 3.07
C PRO A 155 8.00 2.64 2.28
N CYS A 156 6.86 2.93 2.94
CA CYS A 156 5.55 2.95 2.27
C CYS A 156 5.41 4.20 1.39
N THR A 157 5.93 5.34 1.81
CA THR A 157 6.04 6.55 0.97
C THR A 157 6.88 6.28 -0.29
N LYS A 158 8.02 5.60 -0.13
CA LYS A 158 8.82 5.17 -1.29
C LYS A 158 8.04 4.25 -2.22
N ALA A 159 7.34 3.25 -1.67
CA ALA A 159 6.51 2.34 -2.46
C ALA A 159 5.42 3.09 -3.24
N ALA A 160 4.78 4.09 -2.64
CA ALA A 160 3.77 4.93 -3.29
C ALA A 160 4.36 5.75 -4.46
N VAL A 161 5.54 6.32 -4.28
CA VAL A 161 6.25 7.03 -5.37
C VAL A 161 6.59 6.06 -6.50
N PHE A 162 7.16 4.88 -6.20
CA PHE A 162 7.55 3.90 -7.22
C PHE A 162 6.34 3.31 -7.96
N PHE A 163 5.22 3.07 -7.24
CA PHE A 163 3.95 2.72 -7.87
C PHE A 163 3.52 3.78 -8.88
N SER A 164 3.54 5.06 -8.49
CA SER A 164 3.13 6.17 -9.36
C SER A 164 4.02 6.30 -10.58
N VAL A 165 5.33 6.18 -10.41
CA VAL A 165 6.29 6.17 -11.52
C VAL A 165 6.00 5.01 -12.47
N LYS A 166 5.82 3.79 -11.95
CA LYS A 166 5.53 2.61 -12.76
C LYS A 166 4.21 2.76 -13.52
N ALA A 167 3.17 3.29 -12.88
CA ALA A 167 1.86 3.50 -13.51
C ALA A 167 1.90 4.49 -14.68
N LEU A 168 2.78 5.50 -14.62
CA LEU A 168 2.90 6.53 -15.65
C LEU A 168 3.91 6.19 -16.77
N MET A 169 4.94 5.37 -16.48
CA MET A 169 6.06 5.15 -17.40
C MET A 169 5.86 3.97 -18.38
N GLY A 170 4.77 3.22 -18.25
CA GLY A 170 4.41 2.13 -19.15
C GLY A 170 4.57 0.72 -18.57
N ASP A 171 3.79 -0.21 -19.13
CA ASP A 171 3.66 -1.58 -18.61
C ASP A 171 4.85 -2.47 -18.94
N ASP A 172 5.57 -2.16 -19.99
CA ASP A 172 6.65 -2.96 -20.54
C ASP A 172 8.00 -2.81 -19.83
N ILE A 173 8.10 -1.90 -18.83
CA ILE A 173 9.30 -1.77 -18.00
C ILE A 173 9.22 -2.77 -16.85
N PRO A 174 10.20 -3.71 -16.73
CA PRO A 174 10.19 -4.66 -15.62
C PRO A 174 10.25 -3.96 -14.26
N ALA A 175 9.35 -4.35 -13.35
CA ALA A 175 9.32 -3.81 -11.99
C ALA A 175 10.48 -4.38 -11.17
N ASN A 176 11.52 -3.58 -10.97
CA ASN A 176 12.69 -3.90 -10.15
C ASN A 176 13.37 -2.62 -9.67
N GLU A 177 14.47 -2.77 -8.93
CA GLU A 177 15.25 -1.66 -8.36
C GLU A 177 15.74 -0.62 -9.41
N GLY A 178 15.83 -0.99 -10.69
CA GLY A 178 16.22 -0.07 -11.76
C GLY A 178 15.29 1.14 -11.88
N ILE A 179 13.99 0.96 -11.65
CA ILE A 179 13.02 2.08 -11.65
C ILE A 179 13.41 3.12 -10.59
N ASN A 180 13.85 2.65 -9.42
CA ASN A 180 14.14 3.48 -8.27
C ASN A 180 15.38 4.36 -8.47
N ARG A 181 16.33 3.94 -9.32
CA ARG A 181 17.59 4.64 -9.54
C ARG A 181 17.45 5.94 -10.33
N ALA A 182 16.37 6.09 -11.09
CA ALA A 182 16.05 7.34 -11.80
C ALA A 182 15.27 8.35 -10.92
N VAL A 183 14.95 7.96 -9.68
CA VAL A 183 14.04 8.68 -8.78
C VAL A 183 14.75 9.07 -7.50
N ASN A 184 14.66 10.36 -7.15
CA ASN A 184 15.10 10.89 -5.87
C ASN A 184 13.88 11.29 -5.03
N ILE A 185 13.88 10.97 -3.72
CA ILE A 185 12.75 11.24 -2.81
C ILE A 185 13.27 12.05 -1.62
N ILE A 186 12.69 13.23 -1.42
CA ILE A 186 12.92 14.10 -0.29
C ILE A 186 11.66 14.12 0.55
N ALA A 187 11.70 13.50 1.74
CA ALA A 187 10.61 13.54 2.70
C ALA A 187 11.19 13.93 4.07
N PRO A 188 10.93 15.15 4.56
CA PRO A 188 11.48 15.62 5.83
C PRO A 188 11.06 14.70 6.98
N LYS A 189 12.01 14.37 7.87
CA LYS A 189 11.71 13.58 9.06
C LYS A 189 10.72 14.34 9.97
N GLY A 190 9.78 13.60 10.54
CA GLY A 190 8.74 14.16 11.41
C GLY A 190 7.51 14.68 10.68
N CYS A 191 7.42 14.54 9.35
CA CYS A 191 6.17 14.76 8.63
C CYS A 191 5.34 13.47 8.56
N ILE A 192 4.04 13.61 8.24
CA ILE A 192 3.09 12.49 8.18
C ILE A 192 3.50 11.37 7.19
N VAL A 193 4.30 11.68 6.17
CA VAL A 193 4.83 10.70 5.18
C VAL A 193 6.26 10.23 5.48
N ASN A 194 6.85 10.65 6.59
CA ASN A 194 8.14 10.18 7.12
C ASN A 194 8.21 10.41 8.64
N PRO A 195 7.30 9.77 9.41
CA PRO A 195 7.23 9.98 10.84
C PRO A 195 8.46 9.43 11.55
N THR A 196 8.70 9.95 12.75
CA THR A 196 9.69 9.43 13.69
C THR A 196 8.98 8.63 14.79
N GLU A 197 9.63 7.57 15.27
CA GLU A 197 9.12 6.79 16.40
C GLU A 197 8.92 7.66 17.65
N PRO A 198 7.91 7.35 18.46
CA PRO A 198 6.99 6.23 18.42
C PRO A 198 5.62 6.56 17.77
N SER A 199 5.58 7.28 16.66
CA SER A 199 4.32 7.63 16.00
C SER A 199 3.52 6.39 15.62
N PRO A 200 2.19 6.37 15.84
CA PRO A 200 1.32 5.28 15.44
C PRO A 200 1.12 5.27 13.91
N ILE A 201 1.00 4.07 13.34
CA ILE A 201 0.99 3.83 11.89
C ILE A 201 -0.06 2.79 11.44
N GLY A 202 -0.90 2.28 12.35
CA GLY A 202 -1.77 1.13 12.10
C GLY A 202 -2.81 1.32 11.01
N ALA A 203 -3.23 2.56 10.71
CA ALA A 203 -4.14 2.91 9.63
C ALA A 203 -3.45 3.73 8.51
N GLN A 204 -2.13 3.57 8.37
CA GLN A 204 -1.33 4.31 7.40
C GLN A 204 -1.82 4.20 5.96
N ILE A 205 -2.52 3.11 5.64
CA ILE A 205 -2.90 2.80 4.26
C ILE A 205 -3.80 3.88 3.66
N ASP A 206 -4.69 4.48 4.46
CA ASP A 206 -5.58 5.55 4.01
C ASP A 206 -4.80 6.80 3.60
N CYS A 207 -3.84 7.21 4.41
CA CYS A 207 -2.95 8.32 4.07
C CYS A 207 -2.01 7.96 2.90
N CYS A 208 -1.53 6.71 2.85
CA CYS A 208 -0.63 6.23 1.80
C CYS A 208 -1.29 6.29 0.40
N GLN A 209 -2.60 6.04 0.29
CA GLN A 209 -3.35 6.12 -0.97
C GLN A 209 -3.41 7.53 -1.55
N ARG A 210 -3.29 8.56 -0.71
CA ARG A 210 -3.29 9.96 -1.15
C ARG A 210 -1.97 10.40 -1.81
N ILE A 211 -0.88 9.68 -1.55
CA ILE A 211 0.44 10.01 -2.15
C ILE A 211 0.42 9.83 -3.68
N PRO A 212 -0.03 8.69 -4.25
CA PRO A 212 -0.20 8.56 -5.70
C PRO A 212 -1.15 9.61 -6.29
N ASP A 213 -2.27 9.91 -5.63
CA ASP A 213 -3.21 10.91 -6.11
C ASP A 213 -2.56 12.30 -6.20
N ALA A 214 -1.77 12.68 -5.19
CA ALA A 214 -1.00 13.92 -5.23
C ALA A 214 0.04 13.94 -6.38
N ILE A 215 0.72 12.80 -6.61
CA ILE A 215 1.69 12.65 -7.70
C ILE A 215 1.01 12.74 -9.07
N PHE A 216 -0.11 12.02 -9.26
CA PHE A 216 -0.87 12.09 -10.51
C PHE A 216 -1.41 13.49 -10.77
N GLY A 217 -1.91 14.18 -9.72
CA GLY A 217 -2.34 15.56 -9.81
C GLY A 217 -1.22 16.51 -10.24
N ALA A 218 0.00 16.34 -9.70
CA ALA A 218 1.17 17.13 -10.07
C ALA A 218 1.62 16.89 -11.52
N LEU A 219 1.59 15.62 -11.97
CA LEU A 219 2.07 15.22 -13.30
C LEU A 219 1.00 15.24 -14.39
N ALA A 220 -0.28 15.46 -14.07
CA ALA A 220 -1.37 15.55 -15.04
C ALA A 220 -1.10 16.50 -16.23
N PRO A 221 -0.42 17.66 -16.05
CA PRO A 221 -0.12 18.53 -17.19
C PRO A 221 0.80 17.91 -18.25
N ILE A 222 1.64 16.94 -17.87
CA ILE A 222 2.61 16.28 -18.78
C ILE A 222 2.24 14.83 -19.10
N PHE A 223 1.25 14.27 -18.40
CA PHE A 223 0.66 12.96 -18.69
C PHE A 223 -0.87 13.06 -18.82
N PRO A 224 -1.39 13.91 -19.75
CA PRO A 224 -2.80 14.28 -19.78
C PRO A 224 -3.75 13.10 -20.07
N ASP A 225 -3.27 12.06 -20.75
CA ASP A 225 -4.09 10.93 -21.16
C ASP A 225 -3.96 9.70 -20.23
N THR A 226 -2.88 9.64 -19.44
CA THR A 226 -2.59 8.52 -18.53
C THR A 226 -2.79 8.86 -17.06
N ALA A 227 -2.58 10.12 -16.65
CA ALA A 227 -2.87 10.53 -15.31
C ALA A 227 -4.38 10.49 -15.05
N VAL A 228 -4.75 9.77 -13.99
CA VAL A 228 -6.14 9.70 -13.52
C VAL A 228 -6.39 10.72 -12.42
N THR A 229 -7.63 11.15 -12.28
CA THR A 229 -8.07 11.94 -11.13
C THR A 229 -8.08 11.08 -9.87
N ALA A 230 -8.20 11.71 -8.70
CA ALA A 230 -8.33 10.97 -7.45
C ALA A 230 -9.54 10.03 -7.50
N GLY A 231 -9.33 8.80 -7.06
CA GLY A 231 -10.38 7.81 -6.87
C GLY A 231 -10.95 7.87 -5.45
N ASN A 232 -11.43 6.73 -4.94
CA ASN A 232 -11.89 6.58 -3.55
C ASN A 232 -10.86 7.09 -2.51
N GLY A 233 -9.58 6.96 -2.82
CA GLY A 233 -8.48 7.55 -2.05
C GLY A 233 -8.28 6.99 -0.64
N ALA A 234 -8.93 5.89 -0.31
CA ALA A 234 -8.84 5.20 0.98
C ALA A 234 -8.96 3.69 0.80
N CYS A 235 -8.49 2.94 1.78
CA CYS A 235 -8.86 1.55 1.96
C CYS A 235 -10.05 1.52 2.93
N THR A 236 -11.28 1.55 2.40
CA THR A 236 -12.49 1.57 3.22
C THR A 236 -12.64 0.26 4.00
N THR A 237 -11.96 0.19 5.13
CA THR A 237 -11.85 -1.04 5.93
C THR A 237 -13.01 -1.18 6.88
N THR A 238 -13.69 -2.34 6.82
CA THR A 238 -14.71 -2.74 7.79
C THR A 238 -14.18 -3.91 8.61
N ILE A 239 -14.16 -3.75 9.94
CA ILE A 239 -13.71 -4.78 10.86
C ILE A 239 -14.85 -5.11 11.81
N LEU A 240 -15.28 -6.36 11.81
CA LEU A 240 -16.26 -6.91 12.76
C LEU A 240 -15.59 -8.02 13.55
N ALA A 241 -15.81 -8.03 14.84
CA ALA A 241 -15.32 -9.10 15.72
C ALA A 241 -16.40 -9.51 16.70
N GLY A 242 -16.43 -10.78 17.02
CA GLY A 242 -17.41 -11.33 17.96
C GLY A 242 -17.08 -12.74 18.39
N GLU A 243 -17.94 -13.28 19.24
CA GLU A 243 -17.88 -14.69 19.60
C GLU A 243 -18.30 -15.54 18.41
N GLY A 244 -17.63 -16.67 18.19
CA GLY A 244 -17.87 -17.60 17.10
C GLY A 244 -19.25 -18.29 17.15
N ALA A 245 -19.38 -19.47 16.59
CA ALA A 245 -20.63 -20.21 16.57
C ALA A 245 -21.18 -20.46 17.99
N ILE A 246 -22.50 -20.52 18.12
CA ILE A 246 -23.16 -20.78 19.41
C ILE A 246 -22.61 -22.08 20.01
N GLY A 247 -22.13 -22.02 21.25
CA GLY A 247 -21.55 -23.14 21.96
C GLY A 247 -20.05 -23.39 21.72
N THR A 248 -19.37 -22.47 21.07
CA THR A 248 -17.89 -22.48 20.94
C THR A 248 -17.28 -21.26 21.61
N ASP A 249 -16.11 -21.42 22.23
CA ASP A 249 -15.32 -20.31 22.79
C ASP A 249 -14.47 -19.61 21.68
N SER A 250 -14.77 -19.88 20.41
CA SER A 250 -14.05 -19.31 19.29
C SER A 250 -14.41 -17.83 19.10
N VAL A 251 -13.42 -17.02 18.78
CA VAL A 251 -13.57 -15.63 18.38
C VAL A 251 -13.39 -15.55 16.88
N PHE A 252 -14.25 -14.81 16.18
CA PHE A 252 -14.02 -14.48 14.78
C PHE A 252 -13.59 -13.02 14.63
N ILE A 253 -12.79 -12.74 13.62
CA ILE A 253 -12.46 -11.39 13.17
C ILE A 253 -12.70 -11.35 11.67
N PHE A 254 -13.76 -10.68 11.27
CA PHE A 254 -14.03 -10.36 9.86
C PHE A 254 -13.34 -9.04 9.52
N HIS A 255 -12.58 -9.03 8.45
CA HIS A 255 -11.87 -7.86 7.98
C HIS A 255 -12.03 -7.78 6.47
N GLU A 256 -12.71 -6.75 5.99
CA GLU A 256 -12.88 -6.50 4.56
C GLU A 256 -12.48 -5.08 4.20
N VAL A 257 -11.87 -4.93 3.03
CA VAL A 257 -11.63 -3.64 2.40
C VAL A 257 -12.63 -3.49 1.25
N ILE A 258 -13.61 -2.61 1.46
CA ILE A 258 -14.68 -2.36 0.50
C ILE A 258 -14.14 -1.47 -0.63
N ALA A 259 -14.27 -1.93 -1.87
CA ALA A 259 -13.87 -1.18 -3.04
C ALA A 259 -14.74 0.07 -3.24
N GLY A 260 -14.13 1.11 -3.75
CA GLY A 260 -14.82 2.32 -4.19
C GLY A 260 -14.75 2.49 -5.71
N GLY A 261 -14.63 3.72 -6.17
CA GLY A 261 -14.46 4.05 -7.58
C GLY A 261 -13.05 4.50 -7.91
N GLY A 262 -12.55 4.12 -9.07
CA GLY A 262 -11.33 4.66 -9.66
C GLY A 262 -11.53 6.07 -10.21
N GLY A 263 -10.48 6.88 -10.24
CA GLY A 263 -10.52 8.19 -10.89
C GLY A 263 -10.69 8.07 -12.41
N ALA A 264 -11.36 9.06 -13.00
CA ALA A 264 -11.44 9.20 -14.45
C ALA A 264 -10.15 9.77 -15.03
N SER A 265 -9.92 9.55 -16.32
CA SER A 265 -8.88 10.24 -17.07
C SER A 265 -9.51 11.26 -18.04
N ARG A 266 -8.68 11.89 -18.83
CA ARG A 266 -9.15 12.78 -19.92
C ARG A 266 -9.84 12.04 -21.04
N ILE A 267 -9.68 10.72 -21.16
CA ILE A 267 -10.12 9.91 -22.32
C ILE A 267 -11.03 8.73 -21.96
N PHE A 268 -11.22 8.44 -20.65
CA PHE A 268 -12.12 7.37 -20.21
C PHE A 268 -12.70 7.62 -18.82
N ASP A 269 -13.84 7.00 -18.55
CA ASP A 269 -14.50 6.99 -17.25
C ASP A 269 -13.69 6.16 -16.22
N GLY A 270 -13.79 6.51 -14.95
CA GLY A 270 -13.26 5.72 -13.86
C GLY A 270 -13.98 4.38 -13.70
N LEU A 271 -13.26 3.35 -13.28
CA LEU A 271 -13.82 2.04 -13.03
C LEU A 271 -14.61 2.02 -11.73
N SER A 272 -15.76 1.37 -11.73
CA SER A 272 -16.62 1.24 -10.54
C SER A 272 -16.32 -0.04 -9.78
N GLY A 273 -16.45 -0.01 -8.45
CA GLY A 273 -16.30 -1.18 -7.57
C GLY A 273 -14.89 -1.80 -7.61
N VAL A 274 -13.85 -1.00 -7.83
CA VAL A 274 -12.45 -1.46 -7.90
C VAL A 274 -11.64 -0.91 -6.73
N GLN A 275 -10.66 -1.68 -6.31
CA GLN A 275 -9.66 -1.20 -5.37
C GLN A 275 -8.71 -0.23 -6.08
N VAL A 276 -8.45 0.91 -5.46
CA VAL A 276 -7.67 1.99 -6.09
C VAL A 276 -6.20 1.96 -5.69
N ASN A 277 -5.37 2.57 -6.52
CA ASN A 277 -3.94 2.76 -6.31
C ASN A 277 -3.22 1.49 -5.81
N MET A 278 -2.64 1.54 -4.62
CA MET A 278 -1.76 0.51 -4.05
C MET A 278 -2.50 -0.57 -3.23
N THR A 279 -3.82 -0.55 -3.20
CA THR A 279 -4.60 -1.47 -2.34
C THR A 279 -4.34 -2.93 -2.70
N ASN A 280 -4.23 -3.26 -3.98
CA ASN A 280 -3.88 -4.58 -4.51
C ASN A 280 -4.64 -5.74 -3.84
N THR A 281 -5.94 -5.57 -3.68
CA THR A 281 -6.84 -6.61 -3.15
C THR A 281 -8.08 -6.73 -4.03
N SER A 282 -8.82 -7.79 -3.88
CA SER A 282 -10.10 -8.01 -4.56
C SER A 282 -11.25 -7.88 -3.57
N ASN A 283 -12.44 -7.66 -4.10
CA ASN A 283 -13.65 -7.72 -3.30
C ASN A 283 -13.90 -9.15 -2.82
N MET A 284 -14.41 -9.29 -1.59
CA MET A 284 -14.70 -10.59 -1.01
C MET A 284 -15.98 -11.19 -1.62
N PRO A 285 -15.99 -12.49 -1.97
CA PRO A 285 -17.21 -13.16 -2.37
C PRO A 285 -18.20 -13.26 -1.19
N ILE A 286 -19.40 -12.73 -1.35
CA ILE A 286 -20.40 -12.63 -0.27
C ILE A 286 -20.78 -14.00 0.26
N GLU A 287 -21.01 -14.95 -0.63
CA GLU A 287 -21.40 -16.32 -0.28
C GLU A 287 -20.31 -17.02 0.55
N ALA A 288 -19.04 -16.81 0.21
CA ALA A 288 -17.93 -17.34 1.01
C ALA A 288 -17.88 -16.70 2.39
N THR A 289 -18.12 -15.39 2.48
CA THR A 289 -18.18 -14.66 3.75
C THR A 289 -19.27 -15.22 4.67
N GLU A 290 -20.48 -15.43 4.15
CA GLU A 290 -21.60 -15.97 4.93
C GLU A 290 -21.37 -17.43 5.35
N MET A 291 -20.66 -18.20 4.54
CA MET A 291 -20.28 -19.58 4.89
C MET A 291 -19.22 -19.65 5.98
N GLU A 292 -18.23 -18.76 5.94
CA GLU A 292 -17.13 -18.71 6.90
C GLU A 292 -17.54 -18.05 8.21
N PHE A 293 -18.27 -16.94 8.12
CA PHE A 293 -18.70 -16.14 9.26
C PHE A 293 -20.22 -16.28 9.48
N THR A 294 -20.63 -17.36 10.10
CA THR A 294 -22.05 -17.73 10.25
C THR A 294 -22.95 -16.72 10.97
N LYS A 295 -22.35 -15.69 11.59
CA LYS A 295 -23.08 -14.56 12.22
C LYS A 295 -23.15 -13.32 11.33
N ILE A 296 -22.55 -13.36 10.15
CA ILE A 296 -22.60 -12.28 9.17
C ILE A 296 -23.59 -12.64 8.07
N LEU A 297 -24.48 -11.73 7.76
CA LEU A 297 -25.44 -11.83 6.66
C LEU A 297 -25.34 -10.56 5.83
N ALA A 298 -24.92 -10.69 4.58
CA ALA A 298 -24.88 -9.60 3.63
C ALA A 298 -26.26 -9.39 3.00
N ARG A 299 -27.00 -8.43 3.50
CA ARG A 299 -28.33 -8.10 2.96
C ARG A 299 -28.27 -7.37 1.64
N LYS A 300 -27.19 -6.64 1.38
CA LYS A 300 -27.04 -5.80 0.20
C LYS A 300 -25.56 -5.52 -0.04
N TYR A 301 -25.10 -5.76 -1.27
CA TYR A 301 -23.76 -5.42 -1.74
C TYR A 301 -23.89 -4.93 -3.18
N GLU A 302 -23.85 -3.63 -3.36
CA GLU A 302 -24.16 -2.99 -4.63
C GLU A 302 -23.38 -1.68 -4.81
N LEU A 303 -23.26 -1.25 -6.05
CA LEU A 303 -22.77 0.09 -6.37
C LEU A 303 -23.85 1.12 -6.02
N LYS A 304 -23.45 2.21 -5.35
CA LYS A 304 -24.35 3.32 -5.06
C LYS A 304 -24.41 4.24 -6.26
N GLU A 305 -25.57 4.31 -6.89
CA GLU A 305 -25.81 5.17 -8.07
C GLU A 305 -25.53 6.65 -7.75
N ASP A 306 -25.10 7.38 -8.77
CA ASP A 306 -24.83 8.84 -8.73
C ASP A 306 -23.79 9.32 -7.72
N THR A 307 -22.88 8.43 -7.26
CA THR A 307 -21.80 8.80 -6.36
C THR A 307 -20.44 9.03 -7.06
N GLY A 308 -20.34 8.71 -8.35
CA GLY A 308 -19.14 8.98 -9.15
C GLY A 308 -18.92 10.48 -9.39
N GLY A 309 -17.67 10.91 -9.39
CA GLY A 309 -17.30 12.30 -9.65
C GLY A 309 -17.81 12.80 -11.02
N ALA A 310 -18.43 13.97 -11.03
CA ALA A 310 -18.97 14.55 -12.25
C ALA A 310 -17.87 15.08 -13.18
N GLY A 311 -18.04 14.89 -14.48
CA GLY A 311 -17.12 15.37 -15.52
C GLY A 311 -17.53 14.95 -16.91
N GLN A 312 -16.74 15.32 -17.92
CA GLN A 312 -16.90 14.80 -19.29
C GLN A 312 -16.73 13.28 -19.30
N PHE A 313 -15.75 12.79 -18.56
CA PHE A 313 -15.58 11.40 -18.17
C PHE A 313 -15.83 11.31 -16.67
N ARG A 314 -16.67 10.39 -16.27
CA ARG A 314 -17.16 10.29 -14.90
C ARG A 314 -16.20 9.44 -14.05
N GLY A 315 -15.97 9.85 -12.80
CA GLY A 315 -15.33 9.00 -11.80
C GLY A 315 -16.15 7.72 -11.56
N GLY A 316 -15.50 6.62 -11.19
CA GLY A 316 -16.16 5.36 -10.84
C GLY A 316 -17.01 5.48 -9.56
N LEU A 317 -17.95 4.54 -9.40
CA LEU A 317 -18.84 4.40 -8.24
C LEU A 317 -18.21 3.52 -7.18
#